data_6e39ec1b3c6d9a3d6b5275b2bb2640cf
#
_entry.id   6e39ec1b3c6d9a3d6b5275b2bb2640cf
#
_cell.length_a   1.000
_cell.length_b   1.000
_cell.length_c   1.000
_cell.angle_alpha   90.00
_cell.angle_beta   90.00
_cell.angle_gamma   90.00
#
_symmetry.space_group_name_H-M   'P 1'
#
loop_
_entity.id
_entity.type
_entity.pdbx_description
1 polymer ?
#
loop_
_entity_poly.entity_id
_entity_poly.type
_entity_poly.pdbx_seq_one_letter_code
_entity_poly.pdbx_strand_id
1 'polypeptide(L)'
;MSRKSKLWITYLVLAAIAGVIVLAAVSFERQAHGPGAAQVVQYLSDGFFTAAVLYVGCSLLMYIQEAGNFYGTQYLFYMLVRLFSSREKRYAQKKDYYTYCTEKKARLEAEGPSPIKKAMLLEGLVCFALALGFVLAYYRMV
;
A
#
# COMPACT_ATOMS: atom_id res chain seq x y z
N MET A 1 12.67 -22.00 -1.87
CA MET A 1 12.25 -21.03 -0.83
C MET A 1 10.91 -21.44 -0.25
N SER A 2 10.83 -21.66 1.06
CA SER A 2 9.59 -22.09 1.69
C SER A 2 8.55 -20.97 1.71
N ARG A 3 7.27 -21.33 1.77
CA ARG A 3 6.17 -20.35 1.87
C ARG A 3 6.33 -19.40 3.07
N LYS A 4 6.85 -19.94 4.17
CA LYS A 4 7.12 -19.16 5.39
C LYS A 4 8.22 -18.10 5.18
N SER A 5 9.31 -18.45 4.47
CA SER A 5 10.40 -17.50 4.21
C SER A 5 9.96 -16.35 3.32
N LYS A 6 9.09 -16.60 2.33
CA LYS A 6 8.52 -15.55 1.48
C LYS A 6 7.66 -14.57 2.30
N LEU A 7 6.86 -15.08 3.23
CA LEU A 7 6.05 -14.24 4.13
C LEU A 7 6.94 -13.35 5.01
N TRP A 8 7.98 -13.91 5.62
CA TRP A 8 8.92 -13.16 6.44
C TRP A 8 9.60 -12.04 5.66
N ILE A 9 10.05 -12.32 4.45
CA ILE A 9 10.67 -11.32 3.57
C ILE A 9 9.66 -10.20 3.25
N THR A 10 8.41 -10.55 2.96
CA THR A 10 7.35 -9.56 2.70
C THR A 10 7.16 -8.63 3.88
N TYR A 11 7.06 -9.17 5.10
CA TYR A 11 6.93 -8.35 6.31
C TYR A 11 8.15 -7.46 6.54
N LEU A 12 9.36 -7.99 6.36
CA LEU A 12 10.59 -7.21 6.50
C LEU A 12 10.68 -6.06 5.51
N VAL A 13 10.33 -6.30 4.25
CA VAL A 13 10.33 -5.25 3.21
C VAL A 13 9.29 -4.19 3.53
N LEU A 14 8.09 -4.57 3.92
CA LEU A 14 7.05 -3.62 4.30
C LEU A 14 7.45 -2.81 5.54
N ALA A 15 8.05 -3.44 6.54
CA ALA A 15 8.56 -2.76 7.73
C ALA A 15 9.67 -1.75 7.38
N ALA A 16 10.58 -2.12 6.47
CA ALA A 16 11.62 -1.20 5.97
C ALA A 16 11.02 0.02 5.25
N ILE A 17 10.03 -0.19 4.41
CA ILE A 17 9.31 0.89 3.71
C ILE A 17 8.60 1.80 4.72
N ALA A 18 7.92 1.23 5.71
CA ALA A 18 7.28 2.00 6.78
C ALA A 18 8.31 2.83 7.56
N GLY A 19 9.46 2.26 7.90
CA GLY A 19 10.56 2.96 8.54
C GLY A 19 11.06 4.16 7.73
N VAL A 20 11.21 4.00 6.42
CA VAL A 20 11.60 5.09 5.51
C VAL A 20 10.53 6.20 5.50
N ILE A 21 9.26 5.86 5.45
CA ILE A 21 8.16 6.83 5.50
C ILE A 21 8.18 7.61 6.81
N VAL A 22 8.34 6.94 7.93
CA VAL A 22 8.42 7.56 9.26
C VAL A 22 9.61 8.49 9.36
N LEU A 23 10.80 8.05 8.93
CA LEU A 23 12.01 8.88 8.94
C LEU A 23 11.86 10.11 8.05
N ALA A 24 11.26 9.98 6.87
CA ALA A 24 11.00 11.12 5.98
C ALA A 24 10.04 12.12 6.62
N ALA A 25 8.95 11.65 7.23
CA ALA A 25 8.00 12.50 7.93
C ALA A 25 8.62 13.23 9.11
N VAL A 26 9.39 12.53 9.95
CA VAL A 26 10.10 13.13 11.10
C VAL A 26 11.12 14.15 10.64
N SER A 27 11.89 13.87 9.59
CA SER A 27 12.88 14.80 9.05
C SER A 27 12.23 16.07 8.51
N PHE A 28 11.12 15.92 7.81
CA PHE A 28 10.36 17.05 7.28
C PHE A 28 9.81 17.95 8.40
N GLU A 29 9.16 17.34 9.38
CA GLU A 29 8.59 18.03 10.54
C GLU A 29 9.66 18.73 11.36
N ARG A 30 10.80 18.07 11.59
CA ARG A 30 11.93 18.64 12.34
C ARG A 30 12.52 19.86 11.64
N GLN A 31 12.58 19.88 10.32
CA GLN A 31 13.02 21.04 9.57
C GLN A 31 12.03 22.21 9.67
N ALA A 32 10.74 21.90 9.72
CA ALA A 32 9.69 22.90 9.79
C ALA A 32 9.53 23.53 11.19
N HIS A 33 9.68 22.75 12.25
CA HIS A 33 9.28 23.16 13.61
C HIS A 33 10.43 23.10 14.66
N GLY A 34 11.59 22.59 14.30
CA GLY A 34 12.79 22.55 15.16
C GLY A 34 12.89 21.33 16.09
N PRO A 35 14.02 21.21 16.81
CA PRO A 35 14.31 20.04 17.65
C PRO A 35 13.84 20.25 19.09
N GLY A 36 12.73 19.65 19.49
CA GLY A 36 12.29 19.56 20.88
C GLY A 36 12.02 18.11 21.24
N ALA A 37 12.32 17.65 22.47
CA ALA A 37 12.11 16.27 22.88
C ALA A 37 10.63 15.87 22.81
N ALA A 38 9.73 16.69 23.31
CA ALA A 38 8.29 16.48 23.21
C ALA A 38 7.80 16.53 21.75
N GLN A 39 8.38 17.44 20.96
CA GLN A 39 8.07 17.57 19.54
C GLN A 39 8.51 16.35 18.73
N VAL A 40 9.66 15.75 19.06
CA VAL A 40 10.12 14.52 18.39
C VAL A 40 9.13 13.38 18.60
N VAL A 41 8.54 13.23 19.78
CA VAL A 41 7.50 12.24 20.06
C VAL A 41 6.25 12.51 19.19
N GLN A 42 5.86 13.75 19.06
CA GLN A 42 4.76 14.15 18.17
C GLN A 42 5.09 13.81 16.71
N TYR A 43 6.28 14.14 16.24
CA TYR A 43 6.71 13.84 14.85
C TYR A 43 6.71 12.33 14.58
N LEU A 44 7.15 11.52 15.52
CA LEU A 44 7.09 10.06 15.42
C LEU A 44 5.65 9.58 15.33
N SER A 45 4.75 10.12 16.14
CA SER A 45 3.31 9.81 16.06
C SER A 45 2.74 10.13 14.69
N ASP A 46 3.03 11.31 14.14
CA ASP A 46 2.55 11.75 12.84
C ASP A 46 3.13 10.88 11.71
N GLY A 47 4.40 10.51 11.81
CA GLY A 47 5.06 9.60 10.87
C GLY A 47 4.43 8.21 10.86
N PHE A 48 4.21 7.61 12.02
CA PHE A 48 3.53 6.32 12.14
C PHE A 48 2.07 6.38 11.70
N PHE A 49 1.38 7.44 12.00
CA PHE A 49 0.01 7.66 11.53
C PHE A 49 -0.05 7.74 10.00
N THR A 50 0.85 8.49 9.39
CA THR A 50 0.96 8.60 7.92
C THR A 50 1.21 7.23 7.29
N ALA A 51 2.16 6.45 7.83
CA ALA A 51 2.44 5.09 7.37
C ALA A 51 1.22 4.17 7.52
N ALA A 52 0.51 4.27 8.64
CA ALA A 52 -0.71 3.51 8.91
C ALA A 52 -1.81 3.82 7.88
N VAL A 53 -2.07 5.08 7.62
CA VAL A 53 -3.08 5.52 6.63
C VAL A 53 -2.72 5.01 5.23
N LEU A 54 -1.46 5.14 4.82
CA LEU A 54 -1.00 4.64 3.53
C LEU A 54 -1.17 3.13 3.40
N TYR A 55 -0.75 2.37 4.40
CA TYR A 55 -0.82 0.90 4.36
C TYR A 55 -2.25 0.38 4.41
N VAL A 56 -3.08 0.90 5.30
CA VAL A 56 -4.49 0.53 5.38
C VAL A 56 -5.22 0.95 4.12
N GLY A 57 -4.98 2.16 3.62
CA GLY A 57 -5.57 2.66 2.37
C GLY A 57 -5.21 1.78 1.17
N CYS A 58 -3.92 1.48 0.99
CA CYS A 58 -3.47 0.58 -0.08
C CYS A 58 -4.06 -0.83 0.06
N SER A 59 -4.13 -1.36 1.27
CA SER A 59 -4.73 -2.67 1.52
C SER A 59 -6.21 -2.68 1.16
N LEU A 60 -6.97 -1.67 1.55
CA LEU A 60 -8.37 -1.53 1.19
C LEU A 60 -8.58 -1.40 -0.32
N LEU A 61 -7.73 -0.62 -1.00
CA LEU A 61 -7.76 -0.52 -2.47
C LEU A 61 -7.51 -1.87 -3.13
N MET A 62 -6.59 -2.67 -2.62
CA MET A 62 -6.36 -4.03 -3.12
C MET A 62 -7.57 -4.94 -2.92
N TYR A 63 -8.26 -4.84 -1.78
CA TYR A 63 -9.51 -5.57 -1.54
C TYR A 63 -10.61 -5.16 -2.52
N ILE A 64 -10.79 -3.87 -2.74
CA ILE A 64 -11.78 -3.33 -3.67
C ILE A 64 -11.46 -3.75 -5.10
N GLN A 65 -10.18 -3.75 -5.48
CA GLN A 65 -9.71 -4.21 -6.78
C GLN A 65 -10.03 -5.69 -7.02
N GLU A 66 -9.79 -6.55 -6.03
CA GLU A 66 -10.13 -7.97 -6.12
C GLU A 66 -11.64 -8.20 -6.21
N ALA A 67 -12.45 -7.35 -5.60
CA ALA A 67 -13.90 -7.39 -5.73
C ALA A 67 -14.43 -6.99 -7.12
N GLY A 68 -13.55 -6.51 -8.01
CA GLY A 68 -13.89 -6.18 -9.39
C GLY A 68 -14.38 -4.76 -9.63
N ASN A 69 -14.43 -3.91 -8.63
CA ASN A 69 -14.93 -2.55 -8.76
C ASN A 69 -14.07 -1.66 -9.67
N PHE A 70 -12.79 -1.98 -9.83
CA PHE A 70 -11.85 -1.25 -10.67
C PHE A 70 -11.60 -1.88 -12.05
N TYR A 71 -12.29 -2.94 -12.41
CA TYR A 71 -12.07 -3.61 -13.70
C TYR A 71 -12.34 -2.68 -14.89
N GLY A 72 -13.34 -1.81 -14.80
CA GLY A 72 -13.62 -0.82 -15.82
C GLY A 72 -12.47 0.16 -16.04
N THR A 73 -11.92 0.71 -14.97
CA THR A 73 -10.77 1.61 -15.04
C THR A 73 -9.53 0.91 -15.59
N GLN A 74 -9.27 -0.31 -15.16
CA GLN A 74 -8.14 -1.10 -15.67
C GLN A 74 -8.30 -1.45 -17.16
N TYR A 75 -9.51 -1.73 -17.60
CA TYR A 75 -9.81 -1.95 -19.02
C TYR A 75 -9.58 -0.68 -19.85
N LEU A 76 -9.95 0.49 -19.35
CA LEU A 76 -9.65 1.77 -19.99
C LEU A 76 -8.15 1.99 -20.14
N PHE A 77 -7.36 1.71 -19.10
CA PHE A 77 -5.90 1.74 -19.18
C PHE A 77 -5.35 0.77 -20.22
N TYR A 78 -5.86 -0.44 -20.27
CA TYR A 78 -5.52 -1.42 -21.29
C TYR A 78 -5.77 -0.89 -22.71
N MET A 79 -6.93 -0.27 -22.93
CA MET A 79 -7.28 0.35 -24.20
C MET A 79 -6.35 1.50 -24.58
N LEU A 80 -6.03 2.39 -23.62
CA LEU A 80 -5.10 3.51 -23.81
C LEU A 80 -3.69 3.02 -24.18
N VAL A 81 -3.16 2.06 -23.44
CA VAL A 81 -1.86 1.46 -23.73
C VAL A 81 -1.84 0.84 -25.13
N ARG A 82 -2.93 0.20 -25.53
CA ARG A 82 -3.07 -0.39 -26.86
C ARG A 82 -3.08 0.66 -27.96
N LEU A 83 -3.71 1.82 -27.76
CA LEU A 83 -3.70 2.92 -28.71
C LEU A 83 -2.31 3.51 -28.96
N PHE A 84 -1.48 3.56 -27.90
CA PHE A 84 -0.10 4.05 -27.95
C PHE A 84 0.93 2.97 -28.32
N SER A 85 0.52 1.72 -28.44
CA SER A 85 1.42 0.63 -28.79
C SER A 85 1.69 0.55 -30.30
N SER A 86 2.74 -0.21 -30.71
CA SER A 86 3.15 -0.39 -32.10
C SER A 86 2.00 -0.93 -32.99
N ARG A 87 2.11 -0.69 -34.32
CA ARG A 87 1.10 -1.13 -35.30
C ARG A 87 0.73 -2.62 -35.14
N GLU A 88 1.72 -3.49 -34.93
CA GLU A 88 1.48 -4.91 -34.75
C GLU A 88 0.59 -5.23 -33.56
N LYS A 89 0.80 -4.55 -32.42
CA LYS A 89 -0.05 -4.68 -31.25
C LYS A 89 -1.43 -4.04 -31.41
N ARG A 90 -1.56 -3.01 -32.27
CA ARG A 90 -2.84 -2.39 -32.60
C ARG A 90 -3.77 -3.32 -33.36
N TYR A 91 -3.22 -4.11 -34.27
CA TYR A 91 -3.96 -5.08 -35.05
C TYR A 91 -4.12 -6.43 -34.37
N ALA A 92 -3.44 -6.65 -33.24
CA ALA A 92 -3.67 -7.81 -32.41
C ALA A 92 -5.12 -7.83 -31.91
N GLN A 93 -5.66 -9.02 -31.71
CA GLN A 93 -7.06 -9.21 -31.35
C GLN A 93 -7.43 -8.42 -30.09
N LYS A 94 -8.38 -7.50 -30.21
CA LYS A 94 -8.88 -6.68 -29.13
C LYS A 94 -9.74 -7.53 -28.19
N LYS A 95 -9.39 -7.57 -26.92
CA LYS A 95 -10.20 -8.24 -25.92
C LYS A 95 -11.43 -7.40 -25.58
N ASP A 96 -12.58 -8.02 -25.57
CA ASP A 96 -13.82 -7.45 -25.06
C ASP A 96 -13.71 -7.16 -23.56
N TYR A 97 -14.48 -6.20 -23.07
CA TYR A 97 -14.56 -5.92 -21.63
C TYR A 97 -14.94 -7.17 -20.82
N TYR A 98 -15.94 -7.91 -21.29
CA TYR A 98 -16.36 -9.17 -20.65
C TYR A 98 -15.23 -10.20 -20.59
N THR A 99 -14.55 -10.43 -21.70
CA THR A 99 -13.40 -11.36 -21.78
C THR A 99 -12.27 -10.91 -20.87
N TYR A 100 -11.96 -9.62 -20.83
CA TYR A 100 -10.94 -9.05 -19.96
C TYR A 100 -11.26 -9.29 -18.48
N CYS A 101 -12.49 -9.00 -18.05
CA CYS A 101 -12.93 -9.23 -16.68
C CYS A 101 -12.91 -10.71 -16.29
N THR A 102 -13.35 -11.59 -17.19
CA THR A 102 -13.37 -13.04 -16.97
C THR A 102 -11.96 -13.60 -16.83
N GLU A 103 -11.04 -13.22 -17.71
CA GLU A 103 -9.64 -13.65 -17.64
C GLU A 103 -8.96 -13.15 -16.36
N LYS A 104 -9.20 -11.89 -15.97
CA LYS A 104 -8.63 -11.29 -14.78
C LYS A 104 -9.14 -11.95 -13.51
N LYS A 105 -10.44 -12.22 -13.45
CA LYS A 105 -11.06 -12.94 -12.34
C LYS A 105 -10.52 -14.36 -12.20
N ALA A 106 -10.41 -15.08 -13.32
CA ALA A 106 -9.82 -16.42 -13.35
C ALA A 106 -8.36 -16.42 -12.87
N ARG A 107 -7.57 -15.42 -13.29
CA ARG A 107 -6.18 -15.26 -12.84
C ARG A 107 -6.09 -15.03 -11.32
N LEU A 108 -6.93 -14.15 -10.78
CA LEU A 108 -6.97 -13.87 -9.35
C LEU A 108 -7.39 -15.11 -8.53
N GLU A 109 -8.35 -15.88 -9.02
CA GLU A 109 -8.77 -17.13 -8.40
C GLU A 109 -7.66 -18.19 -8.43
N ALA A 110 -6.92 -18.29 -9.55
CA ALA A 110 -5.80 -19.21 -9.70
C ALA A 110 -4.60 -18.87 -8.81
N GLU A 111 -4.31 -17.57 -8.64
CA GLU A 111 -3.22 -17.10 -7.76
C GLU A 111 -3.56 -17.23 -6.28
N GLY A 112 -4.84 -17.30 -5.93
CA GLY A 112 -5.31 -17.36 -4.55
C GLY A 112 -5.17 -16.02 -3.81
N PRO A 113 -5.46 -15.99 -2.49
CA PRO A 113 -5.39 -14.75 -1.71
C PRO A 113 -3.94 -14.25 -1.62
N SER A 114 -3.74 -12.98 -1.94
CA SER A 114 -2.42 -12.34 -1.86
C SER A 114 -1.97 -12.19 -0.40
N PRO A 115 -0.78 -12.71 -0.01
CA PRO A 115 -0.26 -12.52 1.33
C PRO A 115 0.13 -11.06 1.62
N ILE A 116 0.47 -10.29 0.59
CA ILE A 116 0.87 -8.89 0.70
C ILE A 116 -0.26 -8.04 1.27
N LYS A 117 -1.49 -8.27 0.84
CA LYS A 117 -2.67 -7.55 1.28
C LYS A 117 -2.90 -7.67 2.79
N LYS A 118 -2.83 -8.89 3.32
CA LYS A 118 -2.95 -9.16 4.76
C LYS A 118 -1.77 -8.56 5.53
N ALA A 119 -0.56 -8.71 5.01
CA ALA A 119 0.64 -8.16 5.61
C ALA A 119 0.57 -6.63 5.72
N MET A 120 0.17 -5.94 4.67
CA MET A 120 -0.01 -4.49 4.67
C MET A 120 -1.07 -4.03 5.68
N LEU A 121 -2.19 -4.76 5.77
CA LEU A 121 -3.25 -4.45 6.72
C LEU A 121 -2.76 -4.60 8.16
N LEU A 122 -2.09 -5.71 8.49
CA LEU A 122 -1.55 -5.97 9.82
C LEU A 122 -0.48 -4.93 10.20
N GLU A 123 0.46 -4.63 9.31
CA GLU A 123 1.48 -3.62 9.56
C GLU A 123 0.89 -2.22 9.69
N GLY A 124 -0.11 -1.88 8.91
CA GLY A 124 -0.86 -0.64 9.05
C GLY A 124 -1.54 -0.51 10.41
N LEU A 125 -2.15 -1.58 10.90
CA LEU A 125 -2.74 -1.62 12.25
C LEU A 125 -1.69 -1.49 13.36
N VAL A 126 -0.53 -2.13 13.22
CA VAL A 126 0.59 -1.99 14.15
C VAL A 126 1.12 -0.56 14.18
N CYS A 127 1.30 0.06 13.01
CA CYS A 127 1.71 1.47 12.92
C CYS A 127 0.68 2.40 13.57
N PHE A 128 -0.60 2.13 13.40
CA PHE A 128 -1.67 2.89 14.03
C PHE A 128 -1.63 2.78 15.56
N ALA A 129 -1.42 1.58 16.09
CA ALA A 129 -1.27 1.34 17.53
C ALA A 129 -0.05 2.08 18.08
N LEU A 130 1.08 2.07 17.37
CA LEU A 130 2.28 2.82 17.75
C LEU A 130 2.02 4.33 17.73
N ALA A 131 1.32 4.84 16.72
CA ALA A 131 0.95 6.26 16.65
C ALA A 131 0.11 6.68 17.86
N LEU A 132 -0.89 5.89 18.24
CA LEU A 132 -1.68 6.13 19.44
C LEU A 132 -0.83 6.10 20.71
N GLY A 133 0.10 5.14 20.82
CA GLY A 133 1.02 5.06 21.95
C GLY A 133 1.89 6.33 22.08
N PHE A 134 2.41 6.83 20.97
CA PHE A 134 3.20 8.08 20.97
C PHE A 134 2.34 9.32 21.28
N VAL A 135 1.10 9.36 20.85
CA VAL A 135 0.15 10.44 21.22
C VAL A 135 -0.06 10.45 22.74
N LEU A 136 -0.31 9.30 23.33
CA LEU A 136 -0.48 9.19 24.79
C LEU A 136 0.80 9.58 25.55
N ALA A 137 1.96 9.17 25.05
CA ALA A 137 3.24 9.57 25.62
C ALA A 137 3.44 11.09 25.54
N TYR A 138 3.11 11.71 24.40
CA TYR A 138 3.18 13.16 24.24
C TYR A 138 2.32 13.89 25.29
N TYR A 139 1.08 13.47 25.48
CA TYR A 139 0.20 14.09 26.49
C TYR A 139 0.68 13.89 27.94
N ARG A 140 1.45 12.84 28.19
CA ARG A 140 2.09 12.66 29.51
C ARG A 140 3.34 13.53 29.72
N MET A 141 4.02 13.90 28.64
CA MET A 141 5.22 14.75 28.69
C MET A 141 4.87 16.24 28.78
N VAL A 142 3.68 16.61 28.31
CA VAL A 142 3.15 17.96 28.34
C VAL A 142 2.26 18.14 29.56
#